data_78beda3c12a80d76f07a1dcc0c9c49ae
#
_entry.id   78beda3c12a80d76f07a1dcc0c9c49ae
#
_cell.length_a   1.000
_cell.length_b   1.000
_cell.length_c   1.000
_cell.angle_alpha   90.00
_cell.angle_beta   90.00
_cell.angle_gamma   90.00
#
_symmetry.space_group_name_H-M   'P 1'
#
loop_
_entity.id
_entity.type
_entity.pdbx_description
1 polymer ?
#
loop_
_entity_poly.entity_id
_entity_poly.type
_entity_poly.pdbx_seq_one_letter_code
_entity_poly.pdbx_strand_id
1 'polypeptide(L)'
;MMTIVESEFLEAHAFLKQHLDSLREEFHPFAATMESALSTCRERVVGWNYSLGDTLELVPHERLIPSIPEAKGRVLVKLTREALNSERLIKYGLDDKGVPILEIRRLDKDIERFGELVRFISSDLIVCCQIFNSGLHPNRLKSLTRVIRQGNSTHYVSVNPPHHWAVRSDLLSSSRISTSSFMATSWHRPLDYDFVYDSADRLDAILIGDHTHWSAG
;
A
#
# COMPACT_ATOMS: atom_id res chain seq x y z
N MET A 1 11.83 15.01 15.40
CA MET A 1 12.43 16.25 14.83
C MET A 1 12.61 16.00 13.36
N MET A 2 12.07 16.87 12.50
CA MET A 2 12.17 16.73 11.03
C MET A 2 13.59 17.05 10.58
N THR A 3 14.14 16.30 9.63
CA THR A 3 15.48 16.58 9.08
C THR A 3 15.44 17.77 8.11
N ILE A 4 16.59 18.35 7.79
CA ILE A 4 16.69 19.44 6.79
C ILE A 4 16.13 18.96 5.45
N VAL A 5 16.49 17.75 5.02
CA VAL A 5 16.03 17.16 3.75
C VAL A 5 14.50 16.96 3.69
N GLU A 6 13.89 16.55 4.82
CA GLU A 6 12.44 16.45 4.94
C GLU A 6 11.75 17.81 4.79
N SER A 7 12.33 18.86 5.42
CA SER A 7 11.80 20.22 5.33
C SER A 7 11.87 20.75 3.89
N GLU A 8 13.02 20.64 3.26
CA GLU A 8 13.24 21.07 1.88
C GLU A 8 12.30 20.34 0.90
N PHE A 9 12.13 19.02 1.06
CA PHE A 9 11.20 18.25 0.24
C PHE A 9 9.77 18.76 0.40
N LEU A 10 9.29 18.95 1.63
CA LEU A 10 7.93 19.41 1.88
C LEU A 10 7.68 20.86 1.45
N GLU A 11 8.69 21.72 1.54
CA GLU A 11 8.61 23.10 1.02
C GLU A 11 8.50 23.14 -0.50
N ALA A 12 9.24 22.27 -1.20
CA ALA A 12 9.14 22.12 -2.65
C ALA A 12 7.81 21.51 -3.11
N HIS A 13 7.09 20.80 -2.21
CA HIS A 13 5.86 20.08 -2.52
C HIS A 13 4.71 20.48 -1.58
N ALA A 14 4.37 21.78 -1.56
CA ALA A 14 3.37 22.36 -0.65
C ALA A 14 2.00 21.64 -0.68
N PHE A 15 1.57 21.18 -1.86
CA PHE A 15 0.35 20.41 -2.03
C PHE A 15 0.40 19.07 -1.24
N LEU A 16 1.49 18.32 -1.36
CA LEU A 16 1.66 17.05 -0.63
C LEU A 16 1.78 17.28 0.87
N LYS A 17 2.43 18.39 1.26
CA LYS A 17 2.53 18.80 2.65
C LYS A 17 1.15 19.05 3.27
N GLN A 18 0.26 19.75 2.57
CA GLN A 18 -1.10 20.03 3.05
C GLN A 18 -1.86 18.72 3.36
N HIS A 19 -1.77 17.73 2.45
CA HIS A 19 -2.42 16.43 2.66
C HIS A 19 -1.78 15.64 3.79
N LEU A 20 -0.46 15.72 3.95
CA LEU A 20 0.26 15.08 5.05
C LEU A 20 -0.16 15.66 6.41
N ASP A 21 -0.25 16.97 6.51
CA ASP A 21 -0.66 17.65 7.74
C ASP A 21 -2.11 17.29 8.10
N SER A 22 -3.04 17.30 7.11
CA SER A 22 -4.42 16.84 7.30
C SER A 22 -4.50 15.38 7.79
N LEU A 23 -3.72 14.46 7.18
CA LEU A 23 -3.70 13.06 7.62
C LEU A 23 -3.18 12.88 9.04
N ARG A 24 -2.22 13.68 9.46
CA ARG A 24 -1.70 13.65 10.83
C ARG A 24 -2.77 14.05 11.84
N GLU A 25 -3.56 15.07 11.51
CA GLU A 25 -4.70 15.51 12.34
C GLU A 25 -5.81 14.44 12.39
N GLU A 26 -6.05 13.76 11.27
CA GLU A 26 -7.09 12.72 11.15
C GLU A 26 -6.69 11.39 11.82
N PHE A 27 -5.41 11.12 12.03
CA PHE A 27 -4.93 9.80 12.44
C PHE A 27 -5.54 9.32 13.76
N HIS A 28 -5.52 10.13 14.80
CA HIS A 28 -6.05 9.75 16.11
C HIS A 28 -7.59 9.66 16.13
N PRO A 29 -8.35 10.63 15.55
CA PRO A 29 -9.77 10.50 15.40
C PRO A 29 -10.19 9.24 14.63
N PHE A 30 -9.48 8.92 13.54
CA PHE A 30 -9.76 7.73 12.75
C PHE A 30 -9.48 6.44 13.53
N ALA A 31 -8.43 6.38 14.33
CA ALA A 31 -8.13 5.21 15.15
C ALA A 31 -9.29 4.82 16.07
N ALA A 32 -10.07 5.79 16.57
CA ALA A 32 -11.24 5.53 17.40
C ALA A 32 -12.43 4.94 16.63
N THR A 33 -12.52 5.16 15.31
CA THR A 33 -13.61 4.68 14.45
C THR A 33 -13.19 3.57 13.48
N MET A 34 -11.94 3.14 13.54
CA MET A 34 -11.33 2.18 12.61
C MET A 34 -12.11 0.86 12.49
N GLU A 35 -12.58 0.31 13.60
CA GLU A 35 -13.32 -0.95 13.60
C GLU A 35 -14.68 -0.83 12.90
N SER A 36 -15.38 0.30 13.11
CA SER A 36 -16.61 0.59 12.39
C SER A 36 -16.37 0.77 10.89
N ALA A 37 -15.30 1.46 10.51
CA ALA A 37 -14.91 1.62 9.10
C ALA A 37 -14.55 0.28 8.45
N LEU A 38 -13.85 -0.61 9.17
CA LEU A 38 -13.54 -1.96 8.72
C LEU A 38 -14.81 -2.82 8.56
N SER A 39 -15.77 -2.72 9.50
CA SER A 39 -17.07 -3.41 9.40
C SER A 39 -17.82 -2.98 8.15
N THR A 40 -17.92 -1.69 7.91
CA THR A 40 -18.55 -1.12 6.70
C THR A 40 -17.86 -1.60 5.41
N CYS A 41 -16.53 -1.68 5.42
CA CYS A 41 -15.78 -2.23 4.27
C CYS A 41 -16.12 -3.72 4.06
N ARG A 42 -16.17 -4.52 5.12
CA ARG A 42 -16.52 -5.95 5.05
C ARG A 42 -17.91 -6.21 4.50
N GLU A 43 -18.89 -5.37 4.82
CA GLU A 43 -20.26 -5.45 4.29
C GLU A 43 -20.33 -5.22 2.77
N ARG A 44 -19.35 -4.52 2.19
CA ARG A 44 -19.24 -4.29 0.76
C ARG A 44 -18.54 -5.43 0.01
N VAL A 45 -17.94 -6.39 0.71
CA VAL A 45 -17.27 -7.54 0.10
C VAL A 45 -18.31 -8.55 -0.36
N VAL A 46 -18.40 -8.76 -1.67
CA VAL A 46 -19.31 -9.72 -2.31
C VAL A 46 -18.63 -10.98 -2.80
N GLY A 47 -17.30 -10.99 -2.84
CA GLY A 47 -16.50 -12.14 -3.31
C GLY A 47 -15.09 -12.14 -2.72
N TRP A 48 -14.41 -13.27 -2.84
CA TRP A 48 -13.06 -13.45 -2.32
C TRP A 48 -12.11 -14.05 -3.34
N ASN A 49 -10.94 -13.43 -3.50
CA ASN A 49 -9.80 -14.00 -4.21
C ASN A 49 -8.69 -14.33 -3.20
N TYR A 50 -7.86 -15.31 -3.58
CA TYR A 50 -6.75 -15.77 -2.75
C TYR A 50 -5.48 -15.82 -3.58
N SER A 51 -4.35 -15.52 -2.94
CA SER A 51 -3.03 -15.67 -3.57
C SER A 51 -1.99 -16.20 -2.58
N LEU A 52 -0.91 -16.77 -3.09
CA LEU A 52 0.32 -17.01 -2.35
C LEU A 52 1.32 -15.92 -2.75
N GLY A 53 1.51 -14.97 -1.87
CA GLY A 53 2.26 -13.74 -2.14
C GLY A 53 1.40 -12.68 -2.85
N ASP A 54 2.00 -11.53 -3.07
CA ASP A 54 1.31 -10.34 -3.57
C ASP A 54 0.96 -10.46 -5.05
N THR A 55 -0.32 -10.29 -5.37
CA THR A 55 -0.83 -10.28 -6.75
C THR A 55 -1.59 -9.00 -7.07
N LEU A 56 -2.18 -8.38 -6.05
CA LEU A 56 -2.93 -7.14 -6.16
C LEU A 56 -2.33 -6.13 -5.18
N GLU A 57 -2.06 -4.94 -5.64
CA GLU A 57 -1.47 -3.89 -4.80
C GLU A 57 -2.56 -2.92 -4.35
N LEU A 58 -3.08 -3.09 -3.12
CA LEU A 58 -3.90 -2.05 -2.49
C LEU A 58 -3.06 -0.84 -2.07
N VAL A 59 -1.77 -1.06 -1.80
CA VAL A 59 -0.84 -0.04 -1.26
C VAL A 59 0.46 -0.01 -2.05
N PRO A 60 0.45 0.44 -3.31
CA PRO A 60 1.66 0.48 -4.13
C PRO A 60 2.78 1.34 -3.53
N HIS A 61 2.44 2.31 -2.66
CA HIS A 61 3.41 3.18 -2.00
C HIS A 61 4.24 2.49 -0.89
N GLU A 62 3.80 1.37 -0.33
CA GLU A 62 4.60 0.59 0.62
C GLU A 62 5.72 -0.19 -0.09
N ARG A 63 5.65 -0.28 -1.40
CA ARG A 63 6.67 -0.89 -2.23
C ARG A 63 7.27 0.16 -3.14
N LEU A 64 8.52 0.40 -2.94
CA LEU A 64 9.29 1.36 -3.70
C LEU A 64 9.55 0.93 -5.13
N ILE A 65 9.67 -0.35 -5.31
CA ILE A 65 9.86 -0.99 -6.60
C ILE A 65 8.64 -1.90 -6.79
N PRO A 66 7.88 -1.77 -7.87
CA PRO A 66 6.86 -2.75 -8.21
C PRO A 66 7.50 -4.11 -8.14
N SER A 67 6.77 -5.05 -7.60
CA SER A 67 7.28 -6.42 -7.48
C SER A 67 7.80 -6.85 -8.83
N ILE A 68 9.10 -7.11 -8.91
CA ILE A 68 9.72 -7.76 -10.05
C ILE A 68 8.83 -8.97 -10.40
N PRO A 69 8.52 -9.24 -11.67
CA PRO A 69 7.59 -10.31 -12.05
C PRO A 69 7.87 -11.64 -11.37
N GLU A 70 9.15 -11.98 -11.11
CA GLU A 70 9.57 -13.19 -10.40
C GLU A 70 9.16 -13.20 -8.92
N ALA A 71 8.97 -12.03 -8.31
CA ALA A 71 8.53 -11.89 -6.92
C ALA A 71 7.01 -11.79 -6.80
N LYS A 72 6.26 -11.69 -7.91
CA LYS A 72 4.80 -11.66 -7.89
C LYS A 72 4.27 -12.96 -7.30
N GLY A 73 3.27 -12.81 -6.46
CA GLY A 73 2.49 -13.94 -5.99
C GLY A 73 1.70 -14.59 -7.12
N ARG A 74 1.12 -15.75 -6.84
CA ARG A 74 0.21 -16.43 -7.77
C ARG A 74 -1.21 -16.43 -7.22
N VAL A 75 -2.16 -16.12 -8.08
CA VAL A 75 -3.59 -16.28 -7.78
C VAL A 75 -3.91 -17.78 -7.64
N LEU A 76 -4.71 -18.13 -6.66
CA LEU A 76 -5.15 -19.50 -6.40
C LEU A 76 -6.53 -19.71 -7.03
N VAL A 77 -6.62 -20.63 -7.98
CA VAL A 77 -7.90 -21.08 -8.54
C VAL A 77 -8.68 -21.94 -7.55
N LYS A 78 -7.97 -22.67 -6.69
CA LYS A 78 -8.55 -23.53 -5.64
C LYS A 78 -7.76 -23.38 -4.34
N LEU A 79 -8.49 -23.25 -3.26
CA LEU A 79 -7.92 -23.16 -1.92
C LEU A 79 -7.64 -24.57 -1.40
N THR A 80 -6.37 -24.95 -1.30
CA THR A 80 -5.93 -26.23 -0.74
C THR A 80 -5.60 -26.11 0.74
N ARG A 81 -5.53 -27.24 1.46
CA ARG A 81 -5.12 -27.27 2.86
C ARG A 81 -3.70 -26.71 3.06
N GLU A 82 -2.80 -27.00 2.11
CA GLU A 82 -1.44 -26.48 2.13
C GLU A 82 -1.42 -24.96 1.98
N ALA A 83 -2.20 -24.40 1.03
CA ALA A 83 -2.35 -22.98 0.86
C ALA A 83 -2.93 -22.30 2.11
N LEU A 84 -3.93 -22.89 2.75
CA LEU A 84 -4.52 -22.39 4.00
C LEU A 84 -3.50 -22.28 5.14
N ASN A 85 -2.50 -23.17 5.17
CA ASN A 85 -1.45 -23.17 6.18
C ASN A 85 -0.23 -22.32 5.80
N SER A 86 -0.23 -21.71 4.62
CA SER A 86 0.89 -20.89 4.16
C SER A 86 0.85 -19.51 4.80
N GLU A 87 1.99 -19.05 5.32
CA GLU A 87 2.19 -17.67 5.79
C GLU A 87 2.10 -16.65 4.65
N ARG A 88 2.30 -17.10 3.40
CA ARG A 88 2.20 -16.27 2.20
C ARG A 88 0.76 -16.12 1.70
N LEU A 89 -0.22 -16.75 2.37
CA LEU A 89 -1.62 -16.64 1.96
C LEU A 89 -2.15 -15.23 2.19
N ILE A 90 -2.64 -14.63 1.13
CA ILE A 90 -3.31 -13.34 1.15
C ILE A 90 -4.75 -13.55 0.66
N LYS A 91 -5.70 -12.94 1.36
CA LYS A 91 -7.11 -12.92 1.00
C LYS A 91 -7.48 -11.52 0.53
N TYR A 92 -8.14 -11.42 -0.61
CA TYR A 92 -8.65 -10.16 -1.14
C TYR A 92 -10.17 -10.20 -1.19
N GLY A 93 -10.82 -9.29 -0.46
CA GLY A 93 -12.26 -9.05 -0.55
C GLY A 93 -12.55 -8.12 -1.71
N LEU A 94 -13.46 -8.52 -2.59
CA LEU A 94 -13.84 -7.81 -3.80
C LEU A 94 -15.20 -7.15 -3.63
N ASP A 95 -15.36 -5.95 -4.18
CA ASP A 95 -16.64 -5.28 -4.29
C ASP A 95 -17.49 -5.85 -5.45
N ASP A 96 -18.67 -5.28 -5.67
CA ASP A 96 -19.62 -5.64 -6.72
C ASP A 96 -19.09 -5.47 -8.15
N LYS A 97 -17.99 -4.72 -8.33
CA LYS A 97 -17.29 -4.54 -9.61
C LYS A 97 -16.09 -5.46 -9.75
N GLY A 98 -15.83 -6.32 -8.77
CA GLY A 98 -14.67 -7.20 -8.74
C GLY A 98 -13.37 -6.48 -8.37
N VAL A 99 -13.45 -5.26 -7.83
CA VAL A 99 -12.29 -4.48 -7.40
C VAL A 99 -11.90 -4.88 -5.98
N PRO A 100 -10.61 -5.13 -5.70
CA PRO A 100 -10.14 -5.41 -4.35
C PRO A 100 -10.32 -4.17 -3.46
N ILE A 101 -11.05 -4.34 -2.36
CA ILE A 101 -11.28 -3.29 -1.35
C ILE A 101 -10.81 -3.69 0.03
N LEU A 102 -10.48 -4.95 0.23
CA LEU A 102 -10.00 -5.51 1.49
C LEU A 102 -8.88 -6.50 1.22
N GLU A 103 -7.81 -6.43 2.01
CA GLU A 103 -6.69 -7.37 1.99
C GLU A 103 -6.42 -7.85 3.41
N ILE A 104 -6.27 -9.15 3.59
CA ILE A 104 -5.99 -9.76 4.88
C ILE A 104 -4.77 -10.67 4.74
N ARG A 105 -3.75 -10.43 5.58
CA ARG A 105 -2.51 -11.23 5.67
C ARG A 105 -2.32 -11.71 7.09
N ARG A 106 -1.87 -12.93 7.26
CA ARG A 106 -1.35 -13.39 8.54
C ARG A 106 0.04 -12.79 8.78
N LEU A 107 0.29 -12.33 10.00
CA LEU A 107 1.59 -11.78 10.36
C LEU A 107 2.60 -12.86 10.81
N ASP A 108 2.09 -13.98 11.36
CA ASP A 108 2.90 -15.12 11.82
C ASP A 108 2.01 -16.37 11.98
N LYS A 109 2.64 -17.54 12.19
CA LYS A 109 1.97 -18.81 12.52
C LYS A 109 1.23 -18.74 13.85
N ASP A 110 1.76 -17.96 14.78
CA ASP A 110 1.16 -17.72 16.08
C ASP A 110 0.11 -16.60 16.02
N ILE A 111 -1.03 -16.89 15.38
CA ILE A 111 -2.15 -15.97 15.18
C ILE A 111 -2.64 -15.37 16.50
N GLU A 112 -2.53 -16.09 17.60
CA GLU A 112 -2.96 -15.61 18.91
C GLU A 112 -2.09 -14.45 19.40
N ARG A 113 -0.82 -14.40 18.99
CA ARG A 113 0.14 -13.43 19.44
C ARG A 113 0.27 -12.23 18.51
N PHE A 114 0.18 -12.43 17.19
CA PHE A 114 0.48 -11.39 16.20
C PHE A 114 -0.73 -10.94 15.35
N GLY A 115 -1.79 -11.76 15.30
CA GLY A 115 -3.02 -11.39 14.59
C GLY A 115 -2.89 -11.33 13.08
N GLU A 116 -3.71 -10.49 12.49
CA GLU A 116 -3.79 -10.27 11.04
C GLU A 116 -3.42 -8.82 10.70
N LEU A 117 -2.66 -8.62 9.64
CA LEU A 117 -2.51 -7.33 9.00
C LEU A 117 -3.66 -7.16 8.00
N VAL A 118 -4.45 -6.14 8.21
CA VAL A 118 -5.64 -5.86 7.39
C VAL A 118 -5.45 -4.50 6.72
N ARG A 119 -5.61 -4.47 5.40
CA ARG A 119 -5.68 -3.24 4.60
C ARG A 119 -7.05 -3.14 3.97
N PHE A 120 -7.64 -1.96 3.98
CA PHE A 120 -8.97 -1.76 3.40
C PHE A 120 -9.15 -0.33 2.89
N ILE A 121 -10.08 -0.17 1.94
CA ILE A 121 -10.42 1.12 1.35
C ILE A 121 -11.62 1.72 2.10
N SER A 122 -11.41 2.92 2.63
CA SER A 122 -12.45 3.75 3.26
C SER A 122 -12.45 5.12 2.60
N SER A 123 -13.42 5.38 1.72
CA SER A 123 -13.48 6.59 0.89
C SER A 123 -12.22 6.77 0.04
N ASP A 124 -11.47 7.85 0.23
CA ASP A 124 -10.19 8.17 -0.42
C ASP A 124 -8.97 7.66 0.36
N LEU A 125 -9.21 6.95 1.48
CA LEU A 125 -8.16 6.42 2.34
C LEU A 125 -7.93 4.93 2.10
N ILE A 126 -6.67 4.53 2.11
CA ILE A 126 -6.25 3.16 2.34
C ILE A 126 -5.81 3.06 3.80
N VAL A 127 -6.49 2.23 4.54
CA VAL A 127 -6.27 2.03 5.97
C VAL A 127 -5.51 0.74 6.17
N CYS A 128 -4.42 0.79 6.94
CA CYS A 128 -3.70 -0.40 7.38
C CYS A 128 -3.85 -0.54 8.90
N CYS A 129 -4.31 -1.69 9.36
CA CYS A 129 -4.45 -1.98 10.77
C CYS A 129 -3.99 -3.40 11.12
N GLN A 130 -3.68 -3.61 12.39
CA GLN A 130 -3.40 -4.91 12.97
C GLN A 130 -4.58 -5.33 13.85
N ILE A 131 -5.16 -6.48 13.54
CA ILE A 131 -6.30 -7.06 14.24
C ILE A 131 -5.82 -8.25 15.06
N PHE A 132 -6.08 -8.26 16.35
CA PHE A 132 -5.74 -9.33 17.26
C PHE A 132 -6.96 -10.18 17.61
N ASN A 133 -6.91 -11.46 17.26
CA ASN A 133 -8.05 -12.37 17.45
C ASN A 133 -8.20 -12.87 18.90
N SER A 134 -7.15 -12.72 19.71
CA SER A 134 -7.13 -13.25 21.09
C SER A 134 -7.85 -12.37 22.12
N GLY A 135 -8.20 -11.14 21.77
CA GLY A 135 -8.72 -10.15 22.72
C GLY A 135 -7.71 -9.68 23.79
N LEU A 136 -6.48 -10.22 23.80
CA LEU A 136 -5.43 -9.85 24.74
C LEU A 136 -4.79 -8.50 24.41
N HIS A 137 -4.87 -8.08 23.16
CA HIS A 137 -4.34 -6.81 22.69
C HIS A 137 -5.41 -6.03 21.93
N PRO A 138 -5.45 -4.70 22.09
CA PRO A 138 -6.35 -3.87 21.31
C PRO A 138 -5.90 -3.84 19.85
N ASN A 139 -6.86 -3.82 18.93
CA ASN A 139 -6.60 -3.58 17.53
C ASN A 139 -5.90 -2.22 17.33
N ARG A 140 -5.00 -2.15 16.35
CA ARG A 140 -4.13 -0.97 16.19
C ARG A 140 -4.17 -0.47 14.76
N LEU A 141 -4.44 0.83 14.60
CA LEU A 141 -4.18 1.53 13.36
C LEU A 141 -2.65 1.58 13.12
N LYS A 142 -2.20 1.15 11.95
CA LYS A 142 -0.79 1.13 11.55
C LYS A 142 -0.46 2.29 10.64
N SER A 143 -1.30 2.54 9.63
CA SER A 143 -1.12 3.67 8.72
C SER A 143 -2.44 4.14 8.13
N LEU A 144 -2.48 5.41 7.78
CA LEU A 144 -3.46 6.00 6.87
C LEU A 144 -2.73 6.48 5.63
N THR A 145 -3.29 6.19 4.46
CA THR A 145 -2.77 6.67 3.20
C THR A 145 -3.90 7.30 2.40
N ARG A 146 -3.74 8.56 2.03
CA ARG A 146 -4.64 9.26 1.12
C ARG A 146 -4.19 9.06 -0.31
N VAL A 147 -5.12 8.69 -1.19
CA VAL A 147 -4.90 8.56 -2.62
C VAL A 147 -5.52 9.75 -3.33
N ILE A 148 -4.70 10.53 -4.00
CA ILE A 148 -5.11 11.76 -4.67
C ILE A 148 -4.84 11.59 -6.17
N ARG A 149 -5.88 11.77 -7.00
CA ARG A 149 -5.78 11.66 -8.45
C ARG A 149 -5.94 13.03 -9.08
N GLN A 150 -4.96 13.43 -9.89
CA GLN A 150 -4.95 14.71 -10.60
C GLN A 150 -4.51 14.48 -12.05
N GLY A 151 -5.46 14.51 -12.99
CA GLY A 151 -5.16 14.22 -14.39
C GLY A 151 -4.48 12.85 -14.53
N ASN A 152 -3.26 12.86 -15.08
CA ASN A 152 -2.46 11.65 -15.25
C ASN A 152 -1.58 11.30 -14.03
N SER A 153 -1.72 12.02 -12.94
CA SER A 153 -0.92 11.79 -11.73
C SER A 153 -1.75 11.16 -10.64
N THR A 154 -1.15 10.22 -9.91
CA THR A 154 -1.69 9.66 -8.67
C THR A 154 -0.66 9.85 -7.55
N HIS A 155 -1.09 10.48 -6.47
CA HIS A 155 -0.25 10.72 -5.31
C HIS A 155 -0.74 9.87 -4.14
N TYR A 156 0.19 9.26 -3.43
CA TYR A 156 -0.05 8.51 -2.21
C TYR A 156 0.67 9.21 -1.08
N VAL A 157 -0.10 9.74 -0.12
CA VAL A 157 0.44 10.40 1.08
C VAL A 157 0.10 9.54 2.28
N SER A 158 1.11 9.06 2.99
CA SER A 158 0.97 8.10 4.07
C SER A 158 1.54 8.60 5.38
N VAL A 159 0.85 8.31 6.48
CA VAL A 159 1.33 8.54 7.85
C VAL A 159 1.31 7.23 8.62
N ASN A 160 2.40 6.97 9.36
CA ASN A 160 2.56 5.89 10.32
C ASN A 160 2.95 6.52 11.67
N PRO A 161 2.29 6.17 12.80
CA PRO A 161 2.67 6.74 14.08
C PRO A 161 4.06 6.24 14.54
N PRO A 162 4.77 7.02 15.37
CA PRO A 162 4.44 8.36 15.80
C PRO A 162 4.98 9.49 14.91
N HIS A 163 5.91 9.22 13.96
CA HIS A 163 6.58 10.29 13.19
C HIS A 163 6.96 9.88 11.76
N HIS A 164 6.55 8.69 11.32
CA HIS A 164 6.90 8.21 10.00
C HIS A 164 5.86 8.66 8.97
N TRP A 165 6.33 9.10 7.84
CA TRP A 165 5.48 9.43 6.70
C TRP A 165 6.18 9.06 5.40
N ALA A 166 5.39 8.85 4.38
CA ALA A 166 5.89 8.56 3.05
C ALA A 166 5.00 9.24 2.00
N VAL A 167 5.60 9.60 0.89
CA VAL A 167 4.92 10.13 -0.27
C VAL A 167 5.41 9.37 -1.50
N ARG A 168 4.47 9.00 -2.38
CA ARG A 168 4.77 8.50 -3.71
C ARG A 168 3.88 9.24 -4.71
N SER A 169 4.46 9.64 -5.82
CA SER A 169 3.77 10.29 -6.93
C SER A 169 4.05 9.51 -8.21
N ASP A 170 3.01 8.99 -8.83
CA ASP A 170 3.07 8.27 -10.09
C ASP A 170 2.50 9.17 -11.20
N LEU A 171 3.27 9.41 -12.25
CA LEU A 171 2.86 10.11 -13.46
C LEU A 171 2.73 9.09 -14.59
N LEU A 172 1.51 8.89 -15.07
CA LEU A 172 1.24 8.00 -16.19
C LEU A 172 1.43 8.75 -17.52
N SER A 173 2.28 8.23 -18.37
CA SER A 173 2.36 8.58 -19.80
C SER A 173 2.17 7.30 -20.62
N SER A 174 1.78 7.37 -21.87
CA SER A 174 1.32 6.25 -22.74
C SER A 174 1.78 4.83 -22.38
N SER A 175 3.09 4.60 -22.26
CA SER A 175 3.68 3.29 -21.93
C SER A 175 4.68 3.35 -20.76
N ARG A 176 4.62 4.41 -19.96
CA ARG A 176 5.60 4.66 -18.89
C ARG A 176 4.91 5.22 -17.67
N ILE A 177 5.30 4.74 -16.51
CA ILE A 177 4.96 5.35 -15.22
C ILE A 177 6.25 5.87 -14.61
N SER A 178 6.34 7.19 -14.44
CA SER A 178 7.42 7.82 -13.69
C SER A 178 6.98 7.97 -12.24
N THR A 179 7.75 7.42 -11.33
CA THR A 179 7.46 7.44 -9.90
C THR A 179 8.52 8.22 -9.16
N SER A 180 8.09 9.22 -8.41
CA SER A 180 8.91 9.88 -7.40
C SER A 180 8.42 9.52 -6.01
N SER A 181 9.32 9.09 -5.13
CA SER A 181 8.94 8.70 -3.78
C SER A 181 9.94 9.17 -2.73
N PHE A 182 9.40 9.51 -1.57
CA PHE A 182 10.17 9.92 -0.40
C PHE A 182 9.59 9.25 0.85
N MET A 183 10.45 8.69 1.67
CA MET A 183 10.10 8.10 2.96
C MET A 183 10.93 8.74 4.07
N ALA A 184 10.29 9.50 4.94
CA ALA A 184 10.94 10.06 6.12
C ALA A 184 11.53 8.93 6.97
N THR A 185 12.71 9.15 7.53
CA THR A 185 13.48 8.22 8.36
C THR A 185 14.25 7.11 7.63
N SER A 186 13.91 6.78 6.39
CA SER A 186 14.57 5.69 5.65
C SER A 186 15.50 6.19 4.54
N TRP A 187 15.23 7.39 4.00
CA TRP A 187 15.98 7.93 2.87
C TRP A 187 16.41 9.36 3.10
N HIS A 188 17.60 9.67 2.59
CA HIS A 188 18.16 11.01 2.68
C HIS A 188 17.81 11.89 1.48
N ARG A 189 17.16 11.33 0.46
CA ARG A 189 16.73 12.03 -0.76
C ARG A 189 15.53 11.32 -1.39
N PRO A 190 14.72 12.02 -2.21
CA PRO A 190 13.71 11.39 -3.07
C PRO A 190 14.35 10.33 -3.99
N LEU A 191 13.59 9.29 -4.27
CA LEU A 191 13.95 8.25 -5.23
C LEU A 191 12.99 8.34 -6.42
N ASP A 192 13.57 8.42 -7.61
CA ASP A 192 12.84 8.53 -8.86
C ASP A 192 13.03 7.25 -9.67
N TYR A 193 11.92 6.67 -10.10
CA TYR A 193 11.87 5.45 -10.88
C TYR A 193 11.04 5.65 -12.13
N ASP A 194 11.44 5.00 -13.21
CA ASP A 194 10.63 4.89 -14.41
C ASP A 194 10.31 3.42 -14.66
N PHE A 195 9.02 3.12 -14.70
CA PHE A 195 8.51 1.82 -15.08
C PHE A 195 8.09 1.86 -16.53
N VAL A 196 8.80 1.12 -17.36
CA VAL A 196 8.56 1.03 -18.80
C VAL A 196 7.76 -0.22 -19.09
N TYR A 197 6.68 -0.09 -19.84
CA TYR A 197 5.79 -1.18 -20.21
C TYR A 197 5.86 -1.42 -21.71
N ASP A 198 5.78 -2.69 -22.11
CA ASP A 198 5.70 -3.08 -23.51
C ASP A 198 4.29 -2.81 -24.10
N SER A 199 4.12 -3.08 -25.39
CA SER A 199 2.83 -2.88 -26.08
C SER A 199 1.69 -3.80 -25.59
N ALA A 200 1.98 -4.78 -24.75
CA ALA A 200 1.03 -5.69 -24.12
C ALA A 200 0.80 -5.36 -22.63
N ASP A 201 1.14 -4.15 -22.20
CA ASP A 201 1.06 -3.67 -20.81
C ASP A 201 1.82 -4.54 -19.79
N ARG A 202 2.89 -5.22 -20.23
CA ARG A 202 3.78 -5.97 -19.34
C ARG A 202 4.97 -5.11 -18.99
N LEU A 203 5.39 -5.15 -17.74
CA LEU A 203 6.59 -4.45 -17.29
C LEU A 203 7.81 -4.96 -18.06
N ASP A 204 8.48 -4.09 -18.80
CA ASP A 204 9.64 -4.37 -19.63
C ASP A 204 10.95 -3.95 -18.96
N ALA A 205 10.96 -2.79 -18.29
CA ALA A 205 12.12 -2.33 -17.55
C ALA A 205 11.76 -1.45 -16.35
N ILE A 206 12.68 -1.38 -15.39
CA ILE A 206 12.69 -0.41 -14.28
C ILE A 206 14.00 0.37 -14.39
N LEU A 207 13.90 1.70 -14.51
CA LEU A 207 15.03 2.61 -14.59
C LEU A 207 15.14 3.43 -13.30
N ILE A 208 16.36 3.73 -12.88
CA ILE A 208 16.68 4.69 -11.81
C ILE A 208 17.64 5.71 -12.43
N GLY A 209 17.12 6.89 -12.76
CA GLY A 209 17.85 7.83 -13.62
C GLY A 209 18.18 7.17 -14.96
N ASP A 210 19.46 7.21 -15.36
CA ASP A 210 19.93 6.63 -16.63
C ASP A 210 20.32 5.14 -16.52
N HIS A 211 20.13 4.51 -15.37
CA HIS A 211 20.55 3.13 -15.14
C HIS A 211 19.36 2.16 -15.18
N THR A 212 19.48 1.09 -15.95
CA THR A 212 18.55 -0.03 -15.90
C THR A 212 18.76 -0.80 -14.59
N HIS A 213 17.76 -0.73 -13.71
CA HIS A 213 17.75 -1.48 -12.45
C HIS A 213 17.28 -2.92 -12.66
N TRP A 214 16.33 -3.12 -13.56
CA TRP A 214 15.79 -4.41 -13.94
C TRP A 214 15.26 -4.36 -15.38
N SER A 215 15.35 -5.47 -16.12
CA SER A 215 14.72 -5.65 -17.42
C SER A 215 14.18 -7.07 -17.56
N ALA A 216 13.06 -7.22 -18.27
CA ALA A 216 12.55 -8.51 -18.71
C ALA A 216 13.54 -9.06 -19.74
N GLY A 217 14.26 -10.13 -19.42
CA GLY A 217 15.27 -10.76 -20.28
C GLY A 217 14.64 -11.44 -21.50
#